data_0d5356a5386e3ea940575c420c10f82d
#
_entry.id   0d5356a5386e3ea940575c420c10f82d
#
_cell.length_a   1.000
_cell.length_b   1.000
_cell.length_c   1.000
_cell.angle_alpha   90.00
_cell.angle_beta   90.00
_cell.angle_gamma   90.00
#
_symmetry.space_group_name_H-M   'P 1'
#
loop_
_entity.id
_entity.type
_entity.pdbx_description
1 polymer ?
#
loop_
_entity_poly.entity_id
_entity_poly.type
_entity_poly.pdbx_seq_one_letter_code
_entity_poly.pdbx_strand_id
1 'polypeptide(L)'
;MINENVISSGISLISLWHTYADEHYRVIWPRDKKKPLIANSWVAVYTVQECGKILLKNGEQITLHGNCIIFLKPMDIHSYHCEGLVWEQYWMEFTPTSMMDIPVGQQSVIYNGEIYNQELTEVAELITSPEAIKNNLAVAFLTKIIYQWICLMYADGKKDPQRRQIEKLIATLHASLQQRWSVADMAATIPCSEAWLRRLFLRYTGKTPKEYYLDARLDLALSLLKQQGNSVGEVADTLNFFDSFHFSKAFKHKFGYAPSAVLKNTDQHPTDASPHN
;
A
#
# COMPACT_ATOMS: atom_id res chain seq x y z
N MET A 1 -5.53 -32.41 -17.24
CA MET A 1 -6.94 -32.38 -17.70
C MET A 1 -7.29 -30.94 -18.00
N ILE A 2 -7.71 -30.63 -19.22
CA ILE A 2 -8.24 -29.30 -19.57
C ILE A 2 -9.71 -29.32 -19.11
N ASN A 3 -10.11 -28.29 -18.38
CA ASN A 3 -11.51 -28.14 -17.94
C ASN A 3 -12.35 -27.80 -19.17
N GLU A 4 -13.35 -28.60 -19.49
CA GLU A 4 -14.26 -28.37 -20.63
C GLU A 4 -15.33 -27.29 -20.34
N ASN A 5 -15.41 -26.81 -19.10
CA ASN A 5 -16.35 -25.74 -18.74
C ASN A 5 -15.82 -24.37 -19.17
N VAL A 6 -16.71 -23.54 -19.66
CA VAL A 6 -16.41 -22.12 -19.91
C VAL A 6 -16.20 -21.42 -18.57
N ILE A 7 -14.97 -20.94 -18.32
CA ILE A 7 -14.61 -20.16 -17.14
C ILE A 7 -14.59 -18.69 -17.55
N SER A 8 -15.40 -17.87 -16.90
CA SER A 8 -15.43 -16.43 -17.10
C SER A 8 -14.77 -15.72 -15.92
N SER A 9 -13.89 -14.76 -16.22
CA SER A 9 -13.24 -13.91 -15.21
C SER A 9 -13.10 -12.49 -15.74
N GLY A 10 -13.03 -11.49 -14.84
CA GLY A 10 -12.75 -10.13 -15.22
C GLY A 10 -13.40 -9.11 -14.30
N ILE A 11 -13.02 -7.87 -14.56
CA ILE A 11 -13.58 -6.69 -13.91
C ILE A 11 -13.87 -5.60 -14.93
N SER A 12 -14.81 -4.71 -14.60
CA SER A 12 -14.93 -3.39 -15.24
C SER A 12 -14.40 -2.36 -14.26
N LEU A 13 -13.32 -1.67 -14.62
CA LEU A 13 -12.70 -0.63 -13.78
C LEU A 13 -13.56 0.63 -13.85
N ILE A 14 -13.90 1.19 -12.68
CA ILE A 14 -14.63 2.45 -12.53
C ILE A 14 -13.64 3.59 -12.30
N SER A 15 -12.69 3.39 -11.40
CA SER A 15 -11.64 4.36 -11.10
C SER A 15 -10.41 3.70 -10.49
N LEU A 16 -9.25 4.28 -10.76
CA LEU A 16 -7.97 3.96 -10.15
C LEU A 16 -7.30 5.26 -9.73
N TRP A 17 -6.94 5.37 -8.45
CA TRP A 17 -6.22 6.50 -7.88
C TRP A 17 -4.97 6.02 -7.19
N HIS A 18 -3.83 6.66 -7.48
CA HIS A 18 -2.61 6.57 -6.69
C HIS A 18 -2.47 7.89 -5.94
N THR A 19 -2.51 7.86 -4.63
CA THR A 19 -2.60 9.05 -3.78
C THR A 19 -1.48 9.04 -2.75
N TYR A 20 -0.82 10.20 -2.61
CA TYR A 20 0.07 10.54 -1.51
C TYR A 20 -0.69 11.52 -0.60
N ALA A 21 -1.38 11.00 0.37
CA ALA A 21 -2.20 11.77 1.31
C ALA A 21 -1.35 12.24 2.48
N ASP A 22 -1.44 13.52 2.82
CA ASP A 22 -0.81 14.11 4.01
C ASP A 22 -1.77 14.09 5.23
N GLU A 23 -1.34 14.63 6.35
CA GLU A 23 -2.12 14.71 7.59
C GLU A 23 -3.44 15.50 7.47
N HIS A 24 -3.58 16.35 6.46
CA HIS A 24 -4.79 17.14 6.21
C HIS A 24 -5.78 16.40 5.29
N TYR A 25 -5.34 15.31 4.66
CA TYR A 25 -6.18 14.55 3.73
C TYR A 25 -7.34 13.88 4.44
N ARG A 26 -8.55 14.28 4.08
CA ARG A 26 -9.80 13.72 4.59
C ARG A 26 -10.87 13.73 3.51
N VAL A 27 -11.53 12.61 3.34
CA VAL A 27 -12.64 12.43 2.40
C VAL A 27 -13.88 11.98 3.15
N ILE A 28 -15.01 12.65 2.93
CA ILE A 28 -16.34 12.24 3.40
C ILE A 28 -17.04 11.54 2.23
N TRP A 29 -17.25 10.27 2.37
CA TRP A 29 -17.78 9.42 1.34
C TRP A 29 -19.31 9.19 1.51
N PRO A 30 -20.16 9.24 0.49
CA PRO A 30 -19.86 9.56 -0.90
C PRO A 30 -19.99 11.08 -1.22
N ARG A 31 -20.14 11.95 -0.21
CA ARG A 31 -20.39 13.39 -0.41
C ARG A 31 -19.35 14.04 -1.33
N ASP A 32 -18.09 13.72 -1.09
CA ASP A 32 -16.97 14.29 -1.84
C ASP A 32 -16.68 13.53 -3.15
N LYS A 33 -17.49 12.52 -3.47
CA LYS A 33 -17.38 11.77 -4.73
C LYS A 33 -18.14 12.48 -5.85
N LYS A 34 -17.46 12.78 -6.96
CA LYS A 34 -18.07 13.46 -8.14
C LYS A 34 -19.07 12.60 -8.90
N LYS A 35 -18.96 11.26 -8.80
CA LYS A 35 -19.83 10.31 -9.51
C LYS A 35 -20.71 9.54 -8.51
N PRO A 36 -21.96 9.19 -8.88
CA PRO A 36 -22.79 8.36 -8.02
C PRO A 36 -22.15 7.00 -7.78
N LEU A 37 -22.48 6.40 -6.63
CA LEU A 37 -22.06 5.03 -6.32
C LEU A 37 -22.75 4.04 -7.28
N ILE A 38 -21.97 3.11 -7.80
CA ILE A 38 -22.49 2.07 -8.69
C ILE A 38 -22.87 0.86 -7.84
N ALA A 39 -24.11 0.38 -8.04
CA ALA A 39 -24.56 -0.85 -7.37
C ALA A 39 -23.65 -2.02 -7.76
N ASN A 40 -23.38 -2.91 -6.81
CA ASN A 40 -22.49 -4.07 -6.96
C ASN A 40 -21.02 -3.74 -7.25
N SER A 41 -20.58 -2.47 -7.12
CA SER A 41 -19.16 -2.15 -7.17
C SER A 41 -18.44 -2.56 -5.89
N TRP A 42 -17.13 -2.62 -6.01
CA TRP A 42 -16.18 -2.92 -4.96
C TRP A 42 -15.08 -1.87 -4.93
N VAL A 43 -14.52 -1.67 -3.76
CA VAL A 43 -13.30 -0.90 -3.56
C VAL A 43 -12.23 -1.84 -3.05
N ALA A 44 -11.09 -1.86 -3.74
CA ALA A 44 -9.85 -2.41 -3.22
C ALA A 44 -8.97 -1.24 -2.79
N VAL A 45 -8.49 -1.26 -1.54
CA VAL A 45 -7.54 -0.27 -1.02
C VAL A 45 -6.25 -0.98 -0.71
N TYR A 46 -5.21 -0.68 -1.46
CA TYR A 46 -3.86 -1.16 -1.19
C TYR A 46 -3.03 -0.01 -0.61
N THR A 47 -2.69 -0.14 0.67
CA THR A 47 -1.80 0.79 1.36
C THR A 47 -0.36 0.40 1.08
N VAL A 48 0.39 1.29 0.44
CA VAL A 48 1.81 1.09 0.14
C VAL A 48 2.64 1.37 1.39
N GLN A 49 2.38 2.53 2.02
CA GLN A 49 3.17 3.00 3.16
C GLN A 49 2.33 3.75 4.17
N GLU A 50 2.88 3.80 5.38
CA GLU A 50 2.32 4.48 6.55
C GLU A 50 0.90 4.00 6.86
N CYS A 51 0.00 4.92 7.24
CA CYS A 51 -1.27 4.44 7.69
C CYS A 51 -2.42 5.39 7.33
N GLY A 52 -3.51 4.77 6.92
CA GLY A 52 -4.78 5.43 6.74
C GLY A 52 -5.86 4.82 7.62
N LYS A 53 -6.91 5.58 7.86
CA LYS A 53 -8.07 5.14 8.62
C LYS A 53 -9.33 5.28 7.80
N ILE A 54 -10.12 4.21 7.76
CA ILE A 54 -11.44 4.18 7.13
C ILE A 54 -12.48 4.02 8.22
N LEU A 55 -13.48 4.90 8.23
CA LEU A 55 -14.67 4.79 9.08
C LEU A 55 -15.81 4.22 8.23
N LEU A 56 -16.40 3.13 8.67
CA LEU A 56 -17.60 2.56 8.08
C LEU A 56 -18.88 3.19 8.66
N LYS A 57 -19.98 3.09 7.94
CA LYS A 57 -21.30 3.61 8.38
C LYS A 57 -21.85 2.92 9.63
N ASN A 58 -21.42 1.70 9.89
CA ASN A 58 -21.77 0.97 11.12
C ASN A 58 -20.98 1.45 12.36
N GLY A 59 -20.08 2.43 12.20
CA GLY A 59 -19.22 2.96 13.27
C GLY A 59 -17.89 2.23 13.42
N GLU A 60 -17.65 1.15 12.69
CA GLU A 60 -16.38 0.42 12.71
C GLU A 60 -15.27 1.28 12.11
N GLN A 61 -14.11 1.29 12.76
CA GLN A 61 -12.90 1.96 12.30
C GLN A 61 -11.87 0.92 11.88
N ILE A 62 -11.36 1.07 10.67
CA ILE A 62 -10.36 0.18 10.09
C ILE A 62 -9.09 0.99 9.87
N THR A 63 -8.00 0.60 10.55
CA THR A 63 -6.68 1.19 10.35
C THR A 63 -5.91 0.32 9.36
N LEU A 64 -5.41 0.93 8.28
CA LEU A 64 -4.65 0.29 7.22
C LEU A 64 -3.19 0.70 7.35
N HIS A 65 -2.32 -0.26 7.57
CA HIS A 65 -0.87 -0.05 7.62
C HIS A 65 -0.21 -0.42 6.30
N GLY A 66 1.04 0.02 6.10
CA GLY A 66 1.79 -0.24 4.89
C GLY A 66 1.84 -1.72 4.49
N ASN A 67 1.84 -1.97 3.20
CA ASN A 67 1.74 -3.30 2.58
C ASN A 67 0.47 -4.08 2.97
N CYS A 68 -0.65 -3.39 3.13
CA CYS A 68 -1.93 -4.01 3.47
C CYS A 68 -2.97 -3.79 2.36
N ILE A 69 -3.74 -4.84 2.06
CA ILE A 69 -4.90 -4.80 1.16
C ILE A 69 -6.18 -5.07 1.92
N ILE A 70 -7.25 -4.37 1.54
CA ILE A 70 -8.62 -4.62 1.99
C ILE A 70 -9.61 -4.45 0.83
N PHE A 71 -10.67 -5.25 0.83
CA PHE A 71 -11.81 -5.08 -0.05
C PHE A 71 -13.03 -4.61 0.74
N LEU A 72 -13.70 -3.57 0.24
CA LEU A 72 -14.87 -2.96 0.87
C LEU A 72 -16.01 -2.78 -0.12
N LYS A 73 -17.23 -2.68 0.39
CA LYS A 73 -18.36 -2.17 -0.39
C LYS A 73 -18.38 -0.65 -0.31
N PRO A 74 -18.42 0.07 -1.44
CA PRO A 74 -18.48 1.54 -1.43
C PRO A 74 -19.63 2.10 -0.60
N MET A 75 -20.75 1.35 -0.54
CA MET A 75 -21.94 1.75 0.22
C MET A 75 -21.73 1.75 1.74
N ASP A 76 -20.76 0.97 2.24
CA ASP A 76 -20.48 0.85 3.68
C ASP A 76 -19.50 1.90 4.19
N ILE A 77 -18.77 2.57 3.29
CA ILE A 77 -17.78 3.59 3.65
C ILE A 77 -18.48 4.87 4.06
N HIS A 78 -18.09 5.46 5.21
CA HIS A 78 -18.51 6.77 5.66
C HIS A 78 -17.47 7.84 5.34
N SER A 79 -16.22 7.62 5.73
CA SER A 79 -15.10 8.54 5.50
C SER A 79 -13.76 7.84 5.59
N TYR A 80 -12.71 8.48 5.10
CA TYR A 80 -11.35 8.02 5.26
C TYR A 80 -10.36 9.20 5.30
N HIS A 81 -9.23 9.00 5.96
CA HIS A 81 -8.22 10.04 6.15
C HIS A 81 -6.83 9.42 6.39
N CYS A 82 -5.80 10.23 6.24
CA CYS A 82 -4.45 9.89 6.66
C CYS A 82 -4.36 9.92 8.19
N GLU A 83 -3.76 8.89 8.79
CA GLU A 83 -3.58 8.78 10.25
C GLU A 83 -2.13 9.06 10.68
N GLY A 84 -1.20 9.16 9.75
CA GLY A 84 0.22 9.40 9.98
C GLY A 84 0.73 10.64 9.27
N LEU A 85 2.03 10.65 8.95
CA LEU A 85 2.65 11.74 8.19
C LEU A 85 2.25 11.70 6.71
N VAL A 86 2.11 10.51 6.17
CA VAL A 86 1.70 10.26 4.80
C VAL A 86 0.94 8.95 4.71
N TRP A 87 -0.02 8.88 3.84
CA TRP A 87 -0.69 7.64 3.47
C TRP A 87 -0.57 7.47 1.96
N GLU A 88 0.38 6.68 1.52
CA GLU A 88 0.50 6.29 0.13
C GLU A 88 -0.40 5.08 -0.13
N GLN A 89 -1.31 5.23 -1.09
CA GLN A 89 -2.29 4.20 -1.36
C GLN A 89 -2.71 4.16 -2.83
N TYR A 90 -3.11 2.96 -3.28
CA TYR A 90 -3.92 2.76 -4.47
C TYR A 90 -5.36 2.50 -4.05
N TRP A 91 -6.28 3.28 -4.63
CA TRP A 91 -7.72 3.14 -4.46
C TRP A 91 -8.32 2.72 -5.79
N MET A 92 -8.92 1.54 -5.85
CA MET A 92 -9.46 0.94 -7.06
C MET A 92 -10.93 0.64 -6.87
N GLU A 93 -11.79 1.28 -7.67
CA GLU A 93 -13.22 0.96 -7.69
C GLU A 93 -13.55 0.19 -8.97
N PHE A 94 -14.20 -0.96 -8.84
CA PHE A 94 -14.49 -1.85 -9.94
C PHE A 94 -15.78 -2.65 -9.73
N THR A 95 -16.34 -3.17 -10.83
CA THR A 95 -17.41 -4.17 -10.80
C THR A 95 -16.90 -5.49 -11.36
N PRO A 96 -17.09 -6.63 -10.67
CA PRO A 96 -16.85 -7.94 -11.26
C PRO A 96 -17.75 -8.18 -12.47
N THR A 97 -17.19 -8.72 -13.54
CA THR A 97 -17.94 -9.15 -14.73
C THR A 97 -18.38 -10.62 -14.65
N SER A 98 -17.91 -11.34 -13.65
CA SER A 98 -18.28 -12.72 -13.32
C SER A 98 -18.44 -12.88 -11.80
N MET A 99 -18.92 -14.04 -11.36
CA MET A 99 -19.00 -14.33 -9.93
C MET A 99 -17.59 -14.33 -9.33
N MET A 100 -17.37 -13.44 -8.38
CA MET A 100 -16.10 -13.27 -7.69
C MET A 100 -16.38 -13.27 -6.18
N ASP A 101 -15.86 -14.27 -5.48
CA ASP A 101 -15.98 -14.35 -4.03
C ASP A 101 -14.89 -13.47 -3.39
N ILE A 102 -15.27 -12.26 -3.00
CA ILE A 102 -14.36 -11.24 -2.49
C ILE A 102 -14.52 -11.18 -0.96
N PRO A 103 -13.43 -11.39 -0.18
CA PRO A 103 -13.47 -11.30 1.28
C PRO A 103 -13.62 -9.85 1.74
N VAL A 104 -14.83 -9.49 2.20
CA VAL A 104 -15.19 -8.12 2.63
C VAL A 104 -14.62 -7.81 4.01
N GLY A 105 -14.05 -6.60 4.16
CA GLY A 105 -13.60 -6.09 5.47
C GLY A 105 -12.39 -6.82 6.07
N GLN A 106 -11.94 -7.88 5.44
CA GLN A 106 -10.77 -8.61 5.87
C GLN A 106 -9.51 -7.94 5.32
N GLN A 107 -8.57 -7.63 6.21
CA GLN A 107 -7.25 -7.14 5.84
C GLN A 107 -6.27 -8.29 5.60
N SER A 108 -5.36 -8.13 4.66
CA SER A 108 -4.25 -9.05 4.45
C SER A 108 -2.95 -8.29 4.17
N VAL A 109 -1.85 -8.77 4.74
CA VAL A 109 -0.51 -8.20 4.55
C VAL A 109 0.11 -8.78 3.28
N ILE A 110 0.67 -7.90 2.47
CA ILE A 110 1.37 -8.22 1.22
C ILE A 110 2.87 -8.23 1.48
N TYR A 111 3.52 -9.40 1.43
CA TYR A 111 4.95 -9.54 1.76
C TYR A 111 5.88 -9.03 0.67
N ASN A 112 5.46 -9.10 -0.60
CA ASN A 112 6.24 -8.67 -1.76
C ASN A 112 5.66 -7.36 -2.33
N GLY A 113 5.43 -6.37 -1.47
CA GLY A 113 4.80 -5.09 -1.83
C GLY A 113 5.50 -4.39 -3.00
N GLU A 114 6.83 -4.49 -3.09
CA GLU A 114 7.62 -3.88 -4.18
C GLU A 114 7.17 -4.35 -5.57
N ILE A 115 6.85 -5.66 -5.72
CA ILE A 115 6.38 -6.22 -7.00
C ILE A 115 5.02 -5.61 -7.36
N TYR A 116 4.08 -5.55 -6.41
CA TYR A 116 2.76 -4.98 -6.67
C TYR A 116 2.83 -3.47 -6.92
N ASN A 117 3.75 -2.76 -6.26
CA ASN A 117 3.96 -1.33 -6.52
C ASN A 117 4.43 -1.10 -7.96
N GLN A 118 5.36 -1.91 -8.47
CA GLN A 118 5.82 -1.84 -9.85
C GLN A 118 4.68 -2.18 -10.83
N GLU A 119 3.96 -3.28 -10.60
CA GLU A 119 2.83 -3.68 -11.45
C GLU A 119 1.71 -2.62 -11.44
N LEU A 120 1.38 -2.02 -10.30
CA LEU A 120 0.35 -0.98 -10.19
C LEU A 120 0.79 0.36 -10.82
N THR A 121 2.08 0.68 -10.77
CA THR A 121 2.63 1.84 -11.48
C THR A 121 2.48 1.65 -12.99
N GLU A 122 2.81 0.46 -13.51
CA GLU A 122 2.60 0.14 -14.93
C GLU A 122 1.12 0.21 -15.32
N VAL A 123 0.23 -0.31 -14.48
CA VAL A 123 -1.23 -0.21 -14.69
C VAL A 123 -1.67 1.25 -14.75
N ALA A 124 -1.18 2.11 -13.85
CA ALA A 124 -1.53 3.53 -13.82
C ALA A 124 -1.05 4.28 -15.08
N GLU A 125 0.13 3.95 -15.59
CA GLU A 125 0.64 4.50 -16.84
C GLU A 125 -0.18 4.04 -18.05
N LEU A 126 -0.49 2.75 -18.14
CA LEU A 126 -1.26 2.17 -19.24
C LEU A 126 -2.69 2.71 -19.28
N ILE A 127 -3.34 2.91 -18.12
CA ILE A 127 -4.75 3.37 -18.07
C ILE A 127 -4.91 4.83 -18.51
N THR A 128 -3.86 5.63 -18.42
CA THR A 128 -3.85 7.03 -18.89
C THR A 128 -3.53 7.19 -20.38
N SER A 129 -3.18 6.09 -21.05
CA SER A 129 -2.88 6.09 -22.48
C SER A 129 -4.11 6.44 -23.32
N PRO A 130 -3.97 7.22 -24.41
CA PRO A 130 -5.06 7.44 -25.35
C PRO A 130 -5.42 6.20 -26.19
N GLU A 131 -4.59 5.16 -26.15
CA GLU A 131 -4.78 3.93 -26.91
C GLU A 131 -5.68 2.94 -26.14
N ALA A 132 -6.87 2.67 -26.64
CA ALA A 132 -7.84 1.77 -26.00
C ALA A 132 -7.27 0.36 -25.70
N ILE A 133 -6.35 -0.15 -26.54
CA ILE A 133 -5.73 -1.46 -26.31
C ILE A 133 -4.83 -1.45 -25.06
N LYS A 134 -4.16 -0.34 -24.76
CA LYS A 134 -3.36 -0.18 -23.54
C LYS A 134 -4.25 -0.10 -22.30
N ASN A 135 -5.39 0.59 -22.40
CA ASN A 135 -6.37 0.63 -21.31
C ASN A 135 -6.93 -0.77 -21.02
N ASN A 136 -7.23 -1.55 -22.06
CA ASN A 136 -7.67 -2.94 -21.89
C ASN A 136 -6.56 -3.81 -21.25
N LEU A 137 -5.31 -3.62 -21.63
CA LEU A 137 -4.16 -4.31 -21.03
C LEU A 137 -4.01 -3.94 -19.54
N ALA A 138 -4.16 -2.65 -19.19
CA ALA A 138 -4.15 -2.19 -17.82
C ALA A 138 -5.21 -2.89 -16.96
N VAL A 139 -6.45 -3.00 -17.47
CA VAL A 139 -7.55 -3.68 -16.78
C VAL A 139 -7.28 -5.19 -16.64
N ALA A 140 -6.66 -5.82 -17.64
CA ALA A 140 -6.26 -7.22 -17.55
C ALA A 140 -5.18 -7.46 -16.48
N PHE A 141 -4.17 -6.60 -16.40
CA PHE A 141 -3.15 -6.64 -15.34
C PHE A 141 -3.77 -6.41 -13.96
N LEU A 142 -4.62 -5.41 -13.83
CA LEU A 142 -5.33 -5.16 -12.57
C LEU A 142 -6.22 -6.33 -12.16
N THR A 143 -6.90 -6.97 -13.11
CA THR A 143 -7.69 -8.18 -12.87
C THR A 143 -6.80 -9.29 -12.28
N LYS A 144 -5.64 -9.56 -12.89
CA LYS A 144 -4.66 -10.52 -12.37
C LYS A 144 -4.27 -10.19 -10.92
N ILE A 145 -3.92 -8.94 -10.63
CA ILE A 145 -3.51 -8.49 -9.31
C ILE A 145 -4.62 -8.72 -8.28
N ILE A 146 -5.86 -8.33 -8.60
CA ILE A 146 -7.02 -8.53 -7.72
C ILE A 146 -7.23 -10.01 -7.41
N TYR A 147 -7.17 -10.89 -8.41
CA TYR A 147 -7.28 -12.33 -8.17
C TYR A 147 -6.15 -12.88 -7.32
N GLN A 148 -4.90 -12.42 -7.52
CA GLN A 148 -3.77 -12.80 -6.68
C GLN A 148 -4.00 -12.41 -5.21
N TRP A 149 -4.50 -11.18 -4.95
CA TRP A 149 -4.83 -10.74 -3.59
C TRP A 149 -5.95 -11.55 -2.97
N ILE A 150 -7.03 -11.85 -3.71
CA ILE A 150 -8.11 -12.71 -3.24
C ILE A 150 -7.57 -14.10 -2.89
N CYS A 151 -6.75 -14.70 -3.75
CA CYS A 151 -6.12 -16.00 -3.47
C CYS A 151 -5.23 -15.96 -2.22
N LEU A 152 -4.46 -14.88 -2.02
CA LEU A 152 -3.67 -14.68 -0.80
C LEU A 152 -4.57 -14.63 0.44
N MET A 153 -5.68 -13.89 0.39
CA MET A 153 -6.60 -13.77 1.51
C MET A 153 -7.28 -15.10 1.86
N TYR A 154 -7.64 -15.90 0.87
CA TYR A 154 -8.16 -17.26 1.10
C TYR A 154 -7.10 -18.23 1.65
N ALA A 155 -5.87 -18.12 1.20
CA ALA A 155 -4.76 -18.89 1.75
C ALA A 155 -4.50 -18.53 3.24
N ASP A 156 -4.79 -17.29 3.60
CA ASP A 156 -4.60 -16.75 4.95
C ASP A 156 -5.54 -17.39 5.99
N GLY A 157 -6.71 -17.87 5.61
CA GLY A 157 -7.63 -18.61 6.51
C GLY A 157 -7.03 -19.89 7.09
N LYS A 158 -5.95 -20.41 6.50
CA LYS A 158 -5.16 -21.57 6.96
C LYS A 158 -3.79 -21.17 7.51
N LYS A 159 -3.60 -19.91 7.92
CA LYS A 159 -2.28 -19.39 8.32
C LYS A 159 -1.68 -20.16 9.48
N ASP A 160 -0.42 -20.54 9.29
CA ASP A 160 0.52 -20.90 10.33
C ASP A 160 0.55 -19.80 11.43
N PRO A 161 0.43 -20.18 12.71
CA PRO A 161 0.53 -19.24 13.82
C PRO A 161 1.78 -18.35 13.80
N GLN A 162 2.90 -18.88 13.30
CA GLN A 162 4.16 -18.14 13.14
C GLN A 162 4.04 -17.00 12.11
N ARG A 163 3.35 -17.26 11.00
CA ARG A 163 3.08 -16.25 9.98
C ARG A 163 2.26 -15.10 10.55
N ARG A 164 1.18 -15.39 11.30
CA ARG A 164 0.36 -14.35 11.96
C ARG A 164 1.16 -13.48 12.92
N GLN A 165 2.12 -14.07 13.66
CA GLN A 165 3.01 -13.29 14.54
C GLN A 165 3.89 -12.33 13.76
N ILE A 166 4.47 -12.76 12.64
CA ILE A 166 5.28 -11.91 11.77
C ILE A 166 4.44 -10.80 11.15
N GLU A 167 3.22 -11.09 10.69
CA GLU A 167 2.29 -10.08 10.16
C GLU A 167 1.96 -9.01 11.18
N LYS A 168 1.66 -9.42 12.42
CA LYS A 168 1.41 -8.48 13.51
C LYS A 168 2.61 -7.59 13.81
N LEU A 169 3.82 -8.17 13.80
CA LEU A 169 5.05 -7.38 13.98
C LEU A 169 5.25 -6.42 12.81
N ILE A 170 5.06 -6.85 11.57
CA ILE A 170 5.17 -5.99 10.39
C ILE A 170 4.21 -4.81 10.49
N ALA A 171 2.95 -5.03 10.86
CA ALA A 171 1.98 -3.95 11.08
C ALA A 171 2.45 -2.97 12.15
N THR A 172 3.02 -3.47 13.28
CA THR A 172 3.59 -2.63 14.32
C THR A 172 4.76 -1.78 13.83
N LEU A 173 5.65 -2.36 13.02
CA LEU A 173 6.79 -1.65 12.45
C LEU A 173 6.34 -0.54 11.48
N HIS A 174 5.36 -0.83 10.62
CA HIS A 174 4.80 0.17 9.71
C HIS A 174 4.06 1.30 10.42
N ALA A 175 3.44 1.04 11.57
CA ALA A 175 2.81 2.07 12.40
C ALA A 175 3.82 2.97 13.13
N SER A 176 5.13 2.67 13.06
CA SER A 176 6.17 3.35 13.85
C SER A 176 7.49 3.51 13.11
N LEU A 177 7.43 3.83 11.80
CA LEU A 177 8.62 3.96 10.94
C LEU A 177 9.56 5.11 11.35
N GLN A 178 9.05 6.07 12.13
CA GLN A 178 9.85 7.17 12.69
C GLN A 178 10.70 6.75 13.90
N GLN A 179 10.39 5.62 14.53
CA GLN A 179 11.14 5.13 15.70
C GLN A 179 12.41 4.38 15.27
N ARG A 180 13.29 4.14 16.20
CA ARG A 180 14.44 3.24 16.00
C ARG A 180 14.13 1.89 16.62
N TRP A 181 14.05 0.86 15.79
CA TRP A 181 13.85 -0.52 16.22
C TRP A 181 15.15 -1.30 16.07
N SER A 182 15.64 -1.86 17.15
CA SER A 182 16.65 -2.91 17.12
C SER A 182 15.98 -4.28 16.86
N VAL A 183 16.75 -5.26 16.44
CA VAL A 183 16.22 -6.64 16.27
C VAL A 183 15.77 -7.22 17.61
N ALA A 184 16.41 -6.81 18.72
CA ALA A 184 16.00 -7.18 20.06
C ALA A 184 14.62 -6.60 20.43
N ASP A 185 14.36 -5.31 20.10
CA ASP A 185 13.06 -4.68 20.33
C ASP A 185 11.97 -5.39 19.51
N MET A 186 12.25 -5.69 18.23
CA MET A 186 11.35 -6.43 17.38
C MET A 186 11.03 -7.84 17.93
N ALA A 187 12.05 -8.54 18.44
CA ALA A 187 11.87 -9.85 19.05
C ALA A 187 11.09 -9.80 20.36
N ALA A 188 11.16 -8.69 21.09
CA ALA A 188 10.42 -8.50 22.34
C ALA A 188 8.91 -8.29 22.13
N THR A 189 8.50 -7.78 20.96
CA THR A 189 7.05 -7.61 20.64
C THR A 189 6.32 -8.91 20.36
N ILE A 190 7.06 -9.94 19.92
CA ILE A 190 6.57 -11.31 19.77
C ILE A 190 7.51 -12.19 20.61
N PRO A 191 6.99 -13.03 21.50
CA PRO A 191 7.81 -13.77 22.48
C PRO A 191 8.71 -14.79 21.76
N CYS A 192 9.86 -14.32 21.22
CA CYS A 192 10.79 -15.14 20.47
C CYS A 192 12.26 -14.67 20.63
N SER A 193 13.21 -15.52 20.27
CA SER A 193 14.62 -15.13 20.18
C SER A 193 14.90 -14.35 18.88
N GLU A 194 15.92 -13.48 18.90
CA GLU A 194 16.36 -12.77 17.68
C GLU A 194 16.73 -13.72 16.53
N ALA A 195 17.41 -14.84 16.85
CA ALA A 195 17.77 -15.83 15.85
C ALA A 195 16.55 -16.46 15.16
N TRP A 196 15.50 -16.74 15.95
CA TRP A 196 14.24 -17.26 15.43
C TRP A 196 13.51 -16.20 14.59
N LEU A 197 13.49 -14.94 15.05
CA LEU A 197 12.91 -13.82 14.32
C LEU A 197 13.58 -13.64 12.95
N ARG A 198 14.94 -13.61 12.90
CA ARG A 198 15.68 -13.49 11.62
C ARG A 198 15.32 -14.60 10.64
N ARG A 199 15.23 -15.85 11.14
CA ARG A 199 14.85 -16.98 10.29
C ARG A 199 13.44 -16.87 9.74
N LEU A 200 12.48 -16.44 10.56
CA LEU A 200 11.10 -16.27 10.11
C LEU A 200 10.95 -15.10 9.14
N PHE A 201 11.58 -13.95 9.43
CA PHE A 201 11.56 -12.83 8.50
C PHE A 201 12.12 -13.21 7.13
N LEU A 202 13.28 -13.88 7.10
CA LEU A 202 13.87 -14.36 5.85
C LEU A 202 12.92 -15.33 5.14
N ARG A 203 12.27 -16.22 5.89
CA ARG A 203 11.31 -17.19 5.32
C ARG A 203 10.09 -16.52 4.69
N TYR A 204 9.51 -15.51 5.35
CA TYR A 204 8.23 -14.92 4.91
C TYR A 204 8.38 -13.65 4.07
N THR A 205 9.47 -12.90 4.23
CA THR A 205 9.69 -11.63 3.52
C THR A 205 10.87 -11.65 2.55
N GLY A 206 11.71 -12.69 2.58
CA GLY A 206 12.96 -12.76 1.82
C GLY A 206 14.07 -11.83 2.35
N LYS A 207 13.82 -11.06 3.41
CA LYS A 207 14.74 -10.07 3.99
C LYS A 207 14.97 -10.33 5.49
N THR A 208 16.08 -9.84 6.02
CA THR A 208 16.25 -9.81 7.48
C THR A 208 15.34 -8.73 8.10
N PRO A 209 14.99 -8.81 9.41
CA PRO A 209 14.17 -7.79 10.06
C PRO A 209 14.71 -6.37 9.90
N LYS A 210 16.05 -6.22 9.99
CA LYS A 210 16.72 -4.91 9.87
C LYS A 210 16.67 -4.36 8.45
N GLU A 211 16.90 -5.19 7.44
CA GLU A 211 16.79 -4.81 6.02
C GLU A 211 15.36 -4.44 5.68
N TYR A 212 14.38 -5.27 6.06
CA TYR A 212 12.98 -4.98 5.84
C TYR A 212 12.56 -3.63 6.43
N TYR A 213 12.94 -3.38 7.70
CA TYR A 213 12.59 -2.15 8.38
C TYR A 213 13.28 -0.92 7.77
N LEU A 214 14.57 -1.05 7.39
CA LEU A 214 15.29 0.02 6.71
C LEU A 214 14.64 0.35 5.37
N ASP A 215 14.26 -0.67 4.60
CA ASP A 215 13.60 -0.50 3.30
C ASP A 215 12.27 0.24 3.44
N ALA A 216 11.43 -0.14 4.42
CA ALA A 216 10.17 0.53 4.68
C ALA A 216 10.37 2.02 5.07
N ARG A 217 11.38 2.33 5.88
CA ARG A 217 11.73 3.73 6.24
C ARG A 217 12.23 4.54 5.03
N LEU A 218 12.99 3.92 4.14
CA LEU A 218 13.46 4.59 2.92
C LEU A 218 12.32 4.82 1.91
N ASP A 219 11.34 3.91 1.86
CA ASP A 219 10.14 4.10 1.05
C ASP A 219 9.32 5.29 1.57
N LEU A 220 9.12 5.38 2.89
CA LEU A 220 8.49 6.55 3.51
C LEU A 220 9.29 7.83 3.23
N ALA A 221 10.64 7.76 3.31
CA ALA A 221 11.49 8.91 2.97
C ALA A 221 11.26 9.38 1.53
N LEU A 222 11.14 8.46 0.58
CA LEU A 222 10.84 8.80 -0.81
C LEU A 222 9.50 9.51 -0.95
N SER A 223 8.47 9.04 -0.23
CA SER A 223 7.14 9.67 -0.24
C SER A 223 7.17 11.07 0.38
N LEU A 224 7.88 11.24 1.50
CA LEU A 224 8.04 12.56 2.14
C LEU A 224 8.81 13.54 1.24
N LEU A 225 9.85 13.10 0.53
CA LEU A 225 10.60 13.93 -0.41
C LEU A 225 9.80 14.34 -1.65
N LYS A 226 8.77 13.59 -2.01
CA LYS A 226 7.84 13.96 -3.10
C LYS A 226 6.82 15.02 -2.67
N GLN A 227 6.58 15.21 -1.39
CA GLN A 227 5.73 16.29 -0.87
C GLN A 227 6.49 17.60 -0.92
N GLN A 228 5.79 18.68 -1.33
CA GLN A 228 6.39 20.01 -1.39
C GLN A 228 6.76 20.51 0.02
N GLY A 229 7.93 21.16 0.11
CA GLY A 229 8.38 21.81 1.33
C GLY A 229 9.34 21.00 2.21
N ASN A 230 9.51 19.70 1.97
CA ASN A 230 10.44 18.89 2.76
C ASN A 230 11.87 18.93 2.18
N SER A 231 12.86 19.22 3.02
CA SER A 231 14.28 19.10 2.68
C SER A 231 14.81 17.70 3.00
N VAL A 232 15.96 17.33 2.41
CA VAL A 232 16.64 16.05 2.69
C VAL A 232 17.00 15.91 4.17
N GLY A 233 17.41 17.02 4.81
CA GLY A 233 17.77 17.05 6.25
C GLY A 233 16.55 16.80 7.12
N GLU A 234 15.46 17.54 6.88
CA GLU A 234 14.21 17.39 7.64
C GLU A 234 13.64 15.97 7.54
N VAL A 235 13.67 15.36 6.35
CA VAL A 235 13.22 13.97 6.18
C VAL A 235 14.11 12.99 6.96
N ALA A 236 15.44 13.18 6.94
CA ALA A 236 16.36 12.35 7.71
C ALA A 236 16.11 12.46 9.21
N ASP A 237 15.87 13.68 9.70
CA ASP A 237 15.57 13.97 11.11
C ASP A 237 14.20 13.41 11.52
N THR A 238 13.15 13.64 10.71
CA THR A 238 11.79 13.13 10.94
C THR A 238 11.77 11.61 11.05
N LEU A 239 12.54 10.93 10.21
CA LEU A 239 12.65 9.48 10.24
C LEU A 239 13.72 9.00 11.22
N ASN A 240 14.31 9.90 12.02
CA ASN A 240 15.27 9.57 13.07
C ASN A 240 16.46 8.75 12.54
N PHE A 241 17.01 9.10 11.37
CA PHE A 241 18.30 8.59 10.93
C PHE A 241 19.43 9.15 11.80
N PHE A 242 20.57 8.48 11.83
CA PHE A 242 21.70 8.92 12.64
C PHE A 242 22.23 10.29 12.20
N ASP A 243 22.32 10.46 10.87
CA ASP A 243 22.64 11.73 10.21
C ASP A 243 22.18 11.68 8.74
N SER A 244 22.18 12.83 8.08
CA SER A 244 21.78 12.97 6.67
C SER A 244 22.74 12.27 5.69
N PHE A 245 23.99 12.02 6.07
CA PHE A 245 24.96 11.30 5.25
C PHE A 245 24.62 9.79 5.22
N HIS A 246 24.38 9.18 6.38
CA HIS A 246 23.94 7.79 6.48
C HIS A 246 22.61 7.57 5.75
N PHE A 247 21.67 8.50 5.94
CA PHE A 247 20.41 8.49 5.19
C PHE A 247 20.66 8.51 3.69
N SER A 248 21.39 9.49 3.17
CA SER A 248 21.64 9.65 1.74
C SER A 248 22.35 8.45 1.12
N LYS A 249 23.29 7.85 1.87
CA LYS A 249 24.00 6.63 1.44
C LYS A 249 23.05 5.43 1.33
N ALA A 250 22.21 5.20 2.35
CA ALA A 250 21.22 4.12 2.34
C ALA A 250 20.16 4.34 1.24
N PHE A 251 19.68 5.56 1.08
CA PHE A 251 18.72 5.93 0.05
C PHE A 251 19.28 5.68 -1.36
N LYS A 252 20.50 6.18 -1.63
CA LYS A 252 21.17 5.94 -2.92
C LYS A 252 21.42 4.46 -3.18
N HIS A 253 21.74 3.68 -2.14
CA HIS A 253 21.93 2.24 -2.28
C HIS A 253 20.62 1.55 -2.72
N LYS A 254 19.47 1.95 -2.14
CA LYS A 254 18.17 1.35 -2.46
C LYS A 254 17.64 1.80 -3.82
N PHE A 255 17.64 3.10 -4.10
CA PHE A 255 16.96 3.68 -5.27
C PHE A 255 17.89 3.97 -6.45
N GLY A 256 19.22 3.86 -6.30
CA GLY A 256 20.19 4.13 -7.36
C GLY A 256 20.55 5.60 -7.54
N TYR A 257 19.80 6.55 -6.94
CA TYR A 257 20.02 8.00 -7.03
C TYR A 257 19.96 8.67 -5.64
N ALA A 258 20.48 9.90 -5.56
CA ALA A 258 20.51 10.64 -4.28
C ALA A 258 19.13 11.21 -3.93
N PRO A 259 18.79 11.38 -2.62
CA PRO A 259 17.53 11.99 -2.18
C PRO A 259 17.25 13.36 -2.80
N SER A 260 18.29 14.19 -3.00
CA SER A 260 18.18 15.52 -3.62
C SER A 260 17.72 15.49 -5.09
N ALA A 261 17.85 14.36 -5.77
CA ALA A 261 17.34 14.21 -7.13
C ALA A 261 15.80 14.14 -7.18
N VAL A 262 15.17 13.67 -6.09
CA VAL A 262 13.70 13.65 -5.99
C VAL A 262 13.15 15.07 -5.96
N LEU A 263 13.76 15.96 -5.14
CA LEU A 263 13.33 17.35 -5.00
C LEU A 263 13.39 18.13 -6.32
N LYS A 264 14.44 17.91 -7.13
CA LYS A 264 14.57 18.56 -8.43
C LYS A 264 13.50 18.17 -9.45
N ASN A 265 12.98 16.96 -9.35
CA ASN A 265 11.93 16.48 -10.26
C ASN A 265 10.54 16.96 -9.82
N THR A 266 10.33 17.23 -8.53
CA THR A 266 9.06 17.74 -8.00
C THR A 266 8.82 19.19 -8.38
N ASP A 267 9.89 20.01 -8.52
CA ASP A 267 9.81 21.41 -8.97
C ASP A 267 9.43 21.54 -10.47
N GLN A 268 9.53 20.47 -11.25
CA GLN A 268 9.25 20.50 -12.70
C GLN A 268 7.83 20.03 -13.07
N HIS A 269 7.11 19.41 -12.15
CA HIS A 269 5.69 19.03 -12.32
C HIS A 269 4.89 19.46 -11.09
N PRO A 270 4.17 20.61 -11.14
CA PRO A 270 3.13 20.89 -10.18
C PRO A 270 2.10 19.75 -10.31
N THR A 271 1.97 18.96 -9.29
CA THR A 271 0.94 17.91 -9.21
C THR A 271 -0.44 18.56 -9.22
N ASP A 272 -1.02 18.70 -10.40
CA ASP A 272 -2.45 18.92 -10.60
C ASP A 272 -3.18 17.58 -10.32
N ALA A 273 -3.14 17.15 -9.09
CA ALA A 273 -3.82 15.96 -8.62
C ALA A 273 -4.47 16.21 -7.27
N SER A 274 -5.18 17.33 -7.15
CA SER A 274 -6.25 17.43 -6.17
C SER A 274 -7.54 16.89 -6.80
N PRO A 275 -8.23 15.95 -6.20
CA PRO A 275 -9.56 15.53 -6.63
C PRO A 275 -10.64 16.59 -6.36
N HIS A 276 -10.25 17.83 -6.04
CA HIS A 276 -11.13 18.94 -5.66
C HIS A 276 -10.94 20.12 -6.62
N ASN A 277 -11.64 20.08 -7.74
CA ASN A 277 -12.37 21.19 -8.37
C ASN A 277 -13.52 20.66 -9.21
#